data_c404cfd0c3adc0e0836a64aa0ddeb28f
#
_entry.id   c404cfd0c3adc0e0836a64aa0ddeb28f
#
_cell.length_a   1.000
_cell.length_b   1.000
_cell.length_c   1.000
_cell.angle_alpha   90.00
_cell.angle_beta   90.00
_cell.angle_gamma   90.00
#
_symmetry.space_group_name_H-M   'P 1'
#
loop_
_entity.id
_entity.type
_entity.pdbx_description
1 polymer ?
#
loop_
_entity_poly.entity_id
_entity_poly.type
_entity_poly.pdbx_seq_one_letter_code
_entity_poly.pdbx_strand_id
1 'polypeptide(L)' 'MTKGFNIRPLEQQDREQWQFIWGEYLRFYETKLPLEIYSETFSRLTDSNNTVQNCLVAHTGETLHGLVHYIFHAD' A
#
# COMPACT_ATOMS: atom_id res chain seq x y z
N MET A 1 -18.82 -6.93 -20.97
CA MET A 1 -17.89 -5.88 -20.65
C MET A 1 -17.18 -6.14 -19.33
N THR A 2 -15.90 -6.04 -19.36
CA THR A 2 -15.10 -6.32 -18.18
C THR A 2 -14.85 -5.05 -17.40
N LYS A 3 -15.15 -5.08 -16.12
CA LYS A 3 -14.75 -4.01 -15.26
C LYS A 3 -13.36 -4.35 -14.72
N GLY A 4 -12.37 -3.74 -15.30
CA GLY A 4 -11.02 -3.94 -14.82
C GLY A 4 -10.69 -2.97 -13.72
N PHE A 5 -9.79 -3.39 -12.86
CA PHE A 5 -9.18 -2.47 -11.90
C PHE A 5 -8.02 -1.80 -12.58
N ASN A 6 -7.79 -0.55 -12.22
CA ASN A 6 -6.58 0.14 -12.64
C ASN A 6 -5.50 -0.13 -11.59
N ILE A 7 -4.26 -0.22 -12.04
CA ILE A 7 -3.13 -0.44 -11.16
C ILE A 7 -2.23 0.78 -11.23
N ARG A 8 -1.85 1.30 -10.09
CA ARG A 8 -0.95 2.45 -10.03
C ARG A 8 -0.14 2.43 -8.74
N PRO A 9 0.95 3.22 -8.66
CA PRO A 9 1.70 3.35 -7.42
C PRO A 9 0.86 4.00 -6.32
N LEU A 10 1.20 3.69 -5.08
CA LEU A 10 0.58 4.30 -3.92
C LEU A 10 0.90 5.80 -3.89
N GLU A 11 -0.11 6.61 -3.56
CA GLU A 11 0.02 8.07 -3.48
C GLU A 11 -0.36 8.58 -2.10
N GLN A 12 0.01 9.82 -1.81
CA GLN A 12 -0.26 10.41 -0.49
C GLN A 12 -1.74 10.42 -0.13
N GLN A 13 -2.59 10.63 -1.11
CA GLN A 13 -4.03 10.67 -0.89
C GLN A 13 -4.62 9.32 -0.51
N ASP A 14 -3.85 8.25 -0.67
CA ASP A 14 -4.33 6.90 -0.41
C ASP A 14 -4.15 6.47 1.05
N ARG A 15 -3.57 7.33 1.88
CA ARG A 15 -3.16 6.93 3.22
C ARG A 15 -4.25 6.27 4.05
N GLU A 16 -5.43 6.85 4.12
CA GLU A 16 -6.50 6.28 4.92
C GLU A 16 -6.93 4.90 4.45
N GLN A 17 -7.15 4.77 3.17
CA GLN A 17 -7.57 3.48 2.61
C GLN A 17 -6.46 2.45 2.72
N TRP A 18 -5.21 2.87 2.43
CA TRP A 18 -4.06 1.98 2.56
C TRP A 18 -3.93 1.47 3.99
N GLN A 19 -4.05 2.35 4.95
CA GLN A 19 -3.91 1.99 6.36
C GLN A 19 -4.99 0.99 6.77
N PHE A 20 -6.21 1.19 6.30
CA PHE A 20 -7.31 0.29 6.60
C PHE A 20 -7.07 -1.09 5.99
N ILE A 21 -6.71 -1.14 4.72
CA ILE A 21 -6.50 -2.41 4.02
C ILE A 21 -5.33 -3.17 4.61
N TRP A 22 -4.22 -2.47 4.86
CA TRP A 22 -3.04 -3.10 5.44
C TRP A 22 -3.32 -3.56 6.87
N GLY A 23 -4.09 -2.79 7.62
CA GLY A 23 -4.50 -3.17 8.96
C GLY A 23 -5.33 -4.43 8.98
N GLU A 24 -6.25 -4.57 8.01
CA GLU A 24 -7.04 -5.79 7.89
C GLU A 24 -6.16 -6.99 7.56
N TYR A 25 -5.19 -6.80 6.68
CA TYR A 25 -4.26 -7.84 6.33
C TYR A 25 -3.47 -8.29 7.56
N LEU A 26 -2.96 -7.34 8.34
CA LEU A 26 -2.20 -7.65 9.55
C LEU A 26 -3.08 -8.35 10.59
N ARG A 27 -4.33 -7.92 10.69
CA ARG A 27 -5.27 -8.57 11.62
C ARG A 27 -5.51 -10.02 11.23
N PHE A 28 -5.60 -10.29 9.95
CA PHE A 28 -5.79 -11.66 9.46
C PHE A 28 -4.66 -12.57 9.95
N TYR A 29 -3.44 -12.02 10.03
CA TYR A 29 -2.28 -12.76 10.51
C TYR A 29 -2.04 -12.55 12.01
N GLU A 30 -3.04 -12.00 12.71
CA GLU A 30 -2.97 -11.77 14.16
C GLU A 30 -1.76 -10.93 14.57
N THR A 31 -1.41 -9.98 13.72
CA THR A 31 -0.28 -9.10 13.93
C THR A 31 -0.78 -7.70 14.25
N LYS A 32 -0.22 -7.08 15.26
CA LYS A 32 -0.51 -5.69 15.59
C LYS A 32 0.77 -4.89 15.53
N LEU A 33 0.70 -3.74 14.88
CA LEU A 33 1.83 -2.83 14.80
C LEU A 33 1.43 -1.48 15.38
N PRO A 34 2.38 -0.77 16.02
CA PRO A 34 2.12 0.60 16.48
C PRO A 34 1.79 1.52 15.31
N LEU A 35 1.01 2.56 15.57
CA LEU A 35 0.65 3.52 14.53
C LEU A 35 1.88 4.18 13.90
N GLU A 36 2.96 4.30 14.67
CA GLU A 36 4.21 4.87 14.15
C GLU A 36 4.76 4.06 12.99
N ILE A 37 4.59 2.75 13.04
CA ILE A 37 5.06 1.86 11.97
C ILE A 37 4.25 2.09 10.70
N TYR A 38 2.94 2.32 10.84
CA TYR A 38 2.11 2.65 9.68
C TYR A 38 2.61 3.93 9.01
N SER A 39 2.90 4.96 9.81
CA SER A 39 3.36 6.23 9.29
C SER A 39 4.71 6.10 8.60
N GLU A 40 5.65 5.39 9.23
CA GLU A 40 6.97 5.19 8.64
C GLU A 40 6.89 4.41 7.34
N THR A 41 6.11 3.34 7.34
CA THR A 41 5.97 2.49 6.16
C THR A 41 5.35 3.29 5.02
N PHE A 42 4.30 4.03 5.30
CA PHE A 42 3.65 4.83 4.28
C PHE A 42 4.61 5.88 3.70
N SER A 43 5.39 6.53 4.56
CA SER A 43 6.37 7.50 4.12
C SER A 43 7.39 6.89 3.17
N ARG A 44 7.86 5.69 3.48
CA ARG A 44 8.81 5.00 2.62
C ARG A 44 8.20 4.62 1.28
N LEU A 45 6.97 4.11 1.33
CA LEU A 45 6.30 3.64 0.12
C LEU A 45 5.95 4.77 -0.84
N THR A 46 5.79 5.98 -0.32
CA THR A 46 5.44 7.14 -1.14
C THR A 46 6.62 8.07 -1.42
N ASP A 47 7.79 7.73 -0.88
CA ASP A 47 9.00 8.52 -1.10
C ASP A 47 9.57 8.24 -2.49
N SER A 48 9.61 9.25 -3.32
CA SER A 48 10.09 9.09 -4.70
C SER A 48 11.57 8.72 -4.78
N ASN A 49 12.32 8.94 -3.71
CA ASN A 49 13.74 8.58 -3.67
C ASN A 49 13.95 7.15 -3.21
N ASN A 50 12.91 6.50 -2.70
CA ASN A 50 13.02 5.14 -2.25
C ASN A 50 12.68 4.18 -3.39
N THR A 51 13.68 3.46 -3.87
CA THR A 51 13.49 2.52 -4.97
C THR A 51 13.51 1.07 -4.49
N VAL A 52 13.62 0.85 -3.19
CA VAL A 52 13.72 -0.50 -2.63
C VAL A 52 12.36 -1.06 -2.26
N GLN A 53 11.55 -0.28 -1.55
CA GLN A 53 10.23 -0.72 -1.13
C GLN A 53 9.17 0.05 -1.92
N ASN A 54 8.22 -0.68 -2.46
CA ASN A 54 7.19 -0.09 -3.31
C ASN A 54 5.84 -0.69 -3.00
N CYS A 55 4.79 0.03 -3.41
CA CYS A 55 3.43 -0.45 -3.25
C CYS A 55 2.62 -0.07 -4.47
N LEU A 56 1.95 -1.05 -5.03
CA LEU A 56 0.99 -0.82 -6.10
C LEU A 56 -0.41 -1.01 -5.53
N VAL A 57 -1.35 -0.22 -6.01
CA VAL A 57 -2.73 -0.33 -5.57
C VAL A 57 -3.62 -0.66 -6.76
N ALA A 58 -4.61 -1.49 -6.50
CA ALA A 58 -5.67 -1.77 -7.46
C ALA A 58 -6.85 -0.92 -7.07
N HIS A 59 -7.35 -0.11 -8.00
CA HIS A 59 -8.41 0.84 -7.67
C HIS A 59 -9.44 1.00 -8.78
N THR A 60 -10.60 1.49 -8.41
CA THR A 60 -11.61 1.97 -9.34
C THR A 60 -11.99 3.37 -8.87
N GLY A 61 -11.75 4.38 -9.72
CA GLY A 61 -11.93 5.76 -9.29
C GLY A 61 -11.03 6.05 -8.10
N GLU A 62 -11.64 6.51 -7.00
CA GLU A 62 -10.89 6.85 -5.79
C GLU A 62 -10.90 5.75 -4.74
N THR A 63 -11.49 4.60 -5.06
CA THR A 63 -11.61 3.50 -4.11
C THR A 63 -10.53 2.47 -4.34
N LEU A 64 -9.78 2.16 -3.29
CA LEU A 64 -8.77 1.09 -3.35
C LEU A 64 -9.43 -0.25 -3.06
N HIS A 65 -9.03 -1.26 -3.81
CA HIS A 65 -9.55 -2.61 -3.64
C HIS A 65 -8.48 -3.60 -3.19
N GLY A 66 -7.23 -3.26 -3.38
CA GLY A 66 -6.15 -4.15 -2.98
C GLY A 66 -4.81 -3.46 -3.02
N LEU A 67 -3.83 -4.09 -2.38
CA LEU A 67 -2.47 -3.58 -2.29
C LEU A 67 -1.49 -4.68 -2.63
N VAL A 68 -0.38 -4.30 -3.22
CA VAL A 68 0.78 -5.19 -3.39
C VAL A 68 2.00 -4.44 -2.93
N HIS A 69 2.61 -4.91 -1.85
CA HIS A 69 3.89 -4.39 -1.38
C HIS A 69 4.98 -5.26 -1.98
N TYR A 70 6.03 -4.64 -2.49
CA TYR A 70 7.13 -5.43 -3.02
C TYR A 70 8.46 -4.72 -2.75
N ILE A 71 9.51 -5.52 -2.73
CA ILE A 71 10.86 -5.05 -2.46
C ILE A 71 11.73 -5.45 -3.62
N PHE A 72 12.49 -4.51 -4.15
CA PHE A 72 13.48 -4.79 -5.17
C PHE A 72 14.74 -5.31 -4.53
N HIS A 73 15.21 -6.43 -5.01
CA HIS A 73 16.50 -6.97 -4.60
C HIS A 73 17.46 -6.76 -5.75
N ALA A 74 18.47 -5.94 -5.51
CA ALA A 74 19.53 -5.77 -6.48
C ALA A 74 20.59 -6.82 -6.20
N ASP A 75 20.86 -7.65 -7.17
CA ASP A 75 21.93 -8.64 -7.06
C ASP A 75 23.22 -8.09 -7.58
#